data_2fe7c75a3f4717ed644078a9d2c7a18c
#
_entry.id   2fe7c75a3f4717ed644078a9d2c7a18c
#
_cell.length_a   1.000
_cell.length_b   1.000
_cell.length_c   1.000
_cell.angle_alpha   90.00
_cell.angle_beta   90.00
_cell.angle_gamma   90.00
#
_symmetry.space_group_name_H-M   'P 1'
#
loop_
_entity.id
_entity.type
_entity.pdbx_description
1 polymer ?
#
loop_
_entity_poly.entity_id
_entity_poly.type
_entity_poly.pdbx_seq_one_letter_code
_entity_poly.pdbx_strand_id
1 'polypeptide(L)'
;ISPLVQEHGILIYGTPKTKLPSGKYGKFAVQSLEEGVFSVEIHGEKAVFVCVPYPSEKSLNEVLYQEEDAEEKKAADYSEKVKALFRKKAVWYEEDSVNVLVSHVFTLGCVKDGSEQGMMLGNSYLLPLEVFPKEAQYVALGHVHRPQKAVGSQGRIRYSGSPLPYRLQEAVIAKQCFLVELHPKEEPKVQEYYFDNPKPIEKWVCKDYEEALRLCKKHQDRPCYVYLQIHTDTYIREEQLKELKTYKEDILEVIPLFSSQETEDVRETFLEKSFEELFSSYYKEKKGVEPEQEVVELLLGLLEKEGEDASGLDED
;
A
#
# COMPACT_ATOMS: atom_id res chain seq x y z
N ILE A 1 11.53 18.72 -9.93
CA ILE A 1 10.19 18.83 -9.31
C ILE A 1 9.87 20.30 -8.98
N SER A 2 10.85 21.09 -8.48
CA SER A 2 10.63 22.48 -8.05
C SER A 2 10.02 23.42 -9.12
N PRO A 3 10.42 23.42 -10.39
CA PRO A 3 9.84 24.31 -11.41
C PRO A 3 8.35 24.05 -11.66
N LEU A 4 7.93 22.78 -11.74
CA LEU A 4 6.53 22.41 -11.94
C LEU A 4 5.65 22.82 -10.75
N VAL A 5 6.19 22.77 -9.54
CA VAL A 5 5.49 23.21 -8.32
C VAL A 5 5.21 24.71 -8.36
N GLN A 6 6.20 25.51 -8.75
CA GLN A 6 6.09 26.99 -8.76
C GLN A 6 5.15 27.51 -9.85
N GLU A 7 5.17 26.89 -11.04
CA GLU A 7 4.36 27.36 -12.17
C GLU A 7 2.90 26.87 -12.13
N HIS A 8 2.65 25.67 -11.56
CA HIS A 8 1.35 25.01 -11.63
C HIS A 8 0.64 24.85 -10.27
N GLY A 9 1.23 25.36 -9.20
CA GLY A 9 0.62 25.26 -7.85
C GLY A 9 0.54 23.81 -7.32
N ILE A 10 1.42 22.91 -7.80
CA ILE A 10 1.47 21.52 -7.34
C ILE A 10 2.39 21.46 -6.11
N LEU A 11 1.83 21.11 -4.96
CA LEU A 11 2.55 21.01 -3.69
C LEU A 11 2.87 19.55 -3.39
N ILE A 12 4.16 19.21 -3.23
CA ILE A 12 4.61 17.83 -3.03
C ILE A 12 5.31 17.70 -1.67
N TYR A 13 4.76 16.82 -0.82
CA TYR A 13 5.35 16.42 0.45
C TYR A 13 5.93 15.01 0.33
N GLY A 14 7.24 14.87 0.37
CA GLY A 14 7.95 13.58 0.30
C GLY A 14 8.29 13.01 1.68
N THR A 15 8.48 13.87 2.67
CA THR A 15 8.84 13.48 4.04
C THR A 15 8.15 14.38 5.07
N PRO A 16 8.03 13.95 6.33
CA PRO A 16 7.48 14.80 7.41
C PRO A 16 8.28 16.09 7.66
N LYS A 17 9.54 16.16 7.19
CA LYS A 17 10.43 17.33 7.28
C LYS A 17 10.31 18.27 6.06
N THR A 18 9.48 17.95 5.08
CA THR A 18 9.32 18.80 3.89
C THR A 18 8.73 20.15 4.28
N LYS A 19 9.38 21.23 3.88
CA LYS A 19 8.89 22.61 4.01
C LYS A 19 8.63 23.16 2.62
N LEU A 20 7.42 23.67 2.39
CA LEU A 20 7.07 24.29 1.12
C LEU A 20 7.55 25.74 1.04
N PRO A 21 7.83 26.25 -0.15
CA PRO A 21 8.00 27.70 -0.33
C PRO A 21 6.66 28.41 -0.15
N SER A 22 6.66 29.54 0.57
CA SER A 22 5.52 30.45 0.57
C SER A 22 5.44 31.21 -0.75
N GLY A 23 4.23 31.45 -1.23
CA GLY A 23 4.05 32.16 -2.50
C GLY A 23 2.58 32.35 -2.86
N LYS A 24 2.36 33.16 -3.91
CA LYS A 24 1.04 33.37 -4.49
C LYS A 24 0.94 32.59 -5.80
N TYR A 25 -0.10 31.79 -5.92
CA TYR A 25 -0.34 30.89 -7.05
C TYR A 25 -1.71 31.21 -7.67
N GLY A 26 -1.73 32.09 -8.66
CA GLY A 26 -2.98 32.52 -9.28
C GLY A 26 -3.93 33.20 -8.27
N LYS A 27 -5.05 32.54 -7.95
CA LYS A 27 -6.11 33.07 -7.07
C LYS A 27 -5.92 32.70 -5.59
N PHE A 28 -4.92 31.92 -5.22
CA PHE A 28 -4.68 31.54 -3.83
C PHE A 28 -3.24 31.83 -3.40
N ALA A 29 -3.06 32.00 -2.11
CA ALA A 29 -1.75 32.16 -1.49
C ALA A 29 -1.45 30.96 -0.57
N VAL A 30 -0.20 30.52 -0.59
CA VAL A 30 0.31 29.49 0.30
C VAL A 30 1.30 30.12 1.26
N GLN A 31 1.13 29.89 2.55
CA GLN A 31 2.08 30.26 3.59
C GLN A 31 2.61 29.00 4.26
N SER A 32 3.91 28.78 4.15
CA SER A 32 4.60 27.71 4.88
C SER A 32 4.71 28.11 6.34
N LEU A 33 4.15 27.32 7.25
CA LEU A 33 4.15 27.59 8.68
C LEU A 33 5.28 26.82 9.38
N GLU A 34 5.37 25.52 9.09
CA GLU A 34 6.38 24.61 9.63
C GLU A 34 6.66 23.49 8.61
N GLU A 35 7.60 22.61 8.88
CA GLU A 35 7.78 21.34 8.16
C GLU A 35 6.48 20.54 8.20
N GLY A 36 5.96 20.15 7.04
CA GLY A 36 4.66 19.44 6.93
C GLY A 36 3.43 20.26 7.27
N VAL A 37 3.55 21.59 7.47
CA VAL A 37 2.39 22.45 7.78
C VAL A 37 2.38 23.69 6.92
N PHE A 38 1.23 23.97 6.30
CA PHE A 38 1.01 25.17 5.52
C PHE A 38 -0.44 25.65 5.61
N SER A 39 -0.65 26.93 5.35
CA SER A 39 -1.99 27.46 5.15
C SER A 39 -2.19 27.89 3.70
N VAL A 40 -3.44 27.82 3.28
CA VAL A 40 -3.92 28.34 1.99
C VAL A 40 -4.98 29.41 2.27
N GLU A 41 -4.86 30.52 1.60
CA GLU A 41 -5.86 31.59 1.63
C GLU A 41 -6.43 31.77 0.23
N ILE A 42 -7.77 31.73 0.14
CA ILE A 42 -8.55 31.94 -1.08
C ILE A 42 -9.73 32.85 -0.75
N HIS A 43 -9.82 34.00 -1.42
CA HIS A 43 -10.92 34.96 -1.24
C HIS A 43 -11.18 35.36 0.22
N GLY A 44 -10.16 35.41 1.04
CA GLY A 44 -10.26 35.72 2.48
C GLY A 44 -10.63 34.54 3.39
N GLU A 45 -10.88 33.38 2.83
CA GLU A 45 -11.04 32.11 3.60
C GLU A 45 -9.69 31.43 3.77
N LYS A 46 -9.44 30.91 4.99
CA LYS A 46 -8.19 30.26 5.35
C LYS A 46 -8.39 28.78 5.63
N ALA A 47 -7.51 27.96 5.09
CA ALA A 47 -7.39 26.56 5.43
C ALA A 47 -5.99 26.23 5.91
N VAL A 48 -5.86 25.44 6.99
CA VAL A 48 -4.60 24.95 7.51
C VAL A 48 -4.48 23.45 7.24
N PHE A 49 -3.39 23.06 6.59
CA PHE A 49 -3.09 21.69 6.25
C PHE A 49 -1.90 21.18 7.05
N VAL A 50 -2.10 20.06 7.75
CA VAL A 50 -1.04 19.25 8.34
C VAL A 50 -0.83 18.04 7.44
N CYS A 51 0.33 17.96 6.78
CA CYS A 51 0.68 16.88 5.87
C CYS A 51 1.81 16.04 6.47
N VAL A 52 1.48 14.82 6.83
CA VAL A 52 2.44 13.83 7.33
C VAL A 52 2.45 12.65 6.37
N PRO A 53 3.36 12.61 5.37
CA PRO A 53 3.58 11.44 4.55
C PRO A 53 3.89 10.23 5.43
N TYR A 54 3.96 9.02 4.84
CA TYR A 54 4.18 7.80 5.61
C TYR A 54 5.20 7.98 6.76
N PRO A 55 4.75 7.98 8.02
CA PRO A 55 5.61 8.23 9.16
C PRO A 55 6.32 6.94 9.59
N SER A 56 7.44 6.60 8.93
CA SER A 56 8.28 5.49 9.35
C SER A 56 8.88 5.75 10.74
N GLU A 57 9.20 4.70 11.49
CA GLU A 57 9.81 4.84 12.82
C GLU A 57 11.08 5.70 12.80
N LYS A 58 11.92 5.50 11.79
CA LYS A 58 13.10 6.33 11.60
C LYS A 58 12.73 7.81 11.46
N SER A 59 11.76 8.14 10.61
CA SER A 59 11.35 9.53 10.38
C SER A 59 10.66 10.14 11.63
N LEU A 60 9.92 9.33 12.40
CA LEU A 60 9.33 9.75 13.67
C LEU A 60 10.41 10.08 14.71
N ASN A 61 11.38 9.21 14.87
CA ASN A 61 12.49 9.44 15.79
C ASN A 61 13.27 10.70 15.43
N GLU A 62 13.55 10.92 14.14
CA GLU A 62 14.26 12.11 13.67
C GLU A 62 13.50 13.43 13.84
N VAL A 63 12.15 13.41 13.92
CA VAL A 63 11.32 14.62 14.06
C VAL A 63 10.98 14.91 15.53
N LEU A 64 10.82 13.85 16.34
CA LEU A 64 10.35 13.97 17.71
C LEU A 64 11.49 14.09 18.73
N TYR A 65 12.63 13.47 18.45
CA TYR A 65 13.74 13.33 19.41
C TYR A 65 15.02 13.95 18.88
N GLN A 66 15.87 14.44 19.80
CA GLN A 66 17.24 14.84 19.47
C GLN A 66 18.18 13.64 19.63
N GLU A 67 19.39 13.73 19.09
CA GLU A 67 20.39 12.65 19.20
C GLU A 67 20.72 12.31 20.65
N GLU A 68 20.65 13.31 21.54
CA GLU A 68 20.95 13.21 22.99
C GLU A 68 19.79 12.62 23.81
N ASP A 69 18.60 12.43 23.22
CA ASP A 69 17.47 11.84 23.94
C ASP A 69 17.73 10.38 24.30
N ALA A 70 17.28 9.97 25.50
CA ALA A 70 17.45 8.61 25.98
C ALA A 70 16.79 7.57 25.08
N GLU A 71 17.44 6.42 24.91
CA GLU A 71 16.96 5.30 24.07
C GLU A 71 15.55 4.83 24.49
N GLU A 72 15.21 4.88 25.78
CA GLU A 72 13.87 4.55 26.27
C GLU A 72 12.77 5.41 25.66
N LYS A 73 13.02 6.70 25.39
CA LYS A 73 12.06 7.57 24.69
C LYS A 73 11.91 7.18 23.22
N LYS A 74 13.01 6.76 22.58
CA LYS A 74 13.02 6.31 21.19
C LYS A 74 12.35 4.96 21.02
N ALA A 75 12.28 4.15 22.07
CA ALA A 75 11.58 2.87 22.11
C ALA A 75 10.07 2.97 22.36
N ALA A 76 9.51 4.19 22.49
CA ALA A 76 8.07 4.36 22.63
C ALA A 76 7.28 3.73 21.49
N ASP A 77 6.08 3.23 21.79
CA ASP A 77 5.18 2.62 20.83
C ASP A 77 4.91 3.54 19.62
N TYR A 78 4.83 2.96 18.43
CA TYR A 78 4.61 3.67 17.16
C TYR A 78 3.36 4.57 17.20
N SER A 79 2.27 4.07 17.80
CA SER A 79 1.02 4.82 17.93
C SER A 79 1.19 6.10 18.75
N GLU A 80 1.91 6.04 19.87
CA GLU A 80 2.20 7.22 20.71
C GLU A 80 3.13 8.21 19.99
N LYS A 81 4.10 7.73 19.21
CA LYS A 81 4.96 8.59 18.39
C LYS A 81 4.17 9.34 17.31
N VAL A 82 3.28 8.64 16.61
CA VAL A 82 2.41 9.27 15.59
C VAL A 82 1.49 10.28 16.23
N LYS A 83 0.89 9.95 17.38
CA LYS A 83 0.03 10.86 18.15
C LYS A 83 0.79 12.12 18.60
N ALA A 84 2.02 11.95 19.09
CA ALA A 84 2.87 13.07 19.48
C ALA A 84 3.19 13.98 18.28
N LEU A 85 3.51 13.40 17.11
CA LEU A 85 3.78 14.14 15.90
C LEU A 85 2.55 14.93 15.43
N PHE A 86 1.38 14.29 15.39
CA PHE A 86 0.15 14.96 14.98
C PHE A 86 -0.21 16.10 15.92
N ARG A 87 -0.10 15.91 17.24
CA ARG A 87 -0.32 16.96 18.24
C ARG A 87 0.66 18.12 18.11
N LYS A 88 1.95 17.81 17.91
CA LYS A 88 3.00 18.84 17.70
C LYS A 88 2.66 19.73 16.50
N LYS A 89 2.13 19.16 15.41
CA LYS A 89 1.78 19.91 14.21
C LYS A 89 0.40 20.57 14.30
N ALA A 90 -0.53 19.98 15.04
CA ALA A 90 -1.90 20.50 15.22
C ALA A 90 -1.97 21.82 16.00
N VAL A 91 -0.89 22.26 16.61
CA VAL A 91 -0.83 23.59 17.28
C VAL A 91 -1.03 24.76 16.31
N TRP A 92 -0.86 24.49 14.99
CA TRP A 92 -1.10 25.47 13.94
C TRP A 92 -2.55 25.55 13.48
N TYR A 93 -3.43 24.66 13.96
CA TYR A 93 -4.85 24.73 13.66
C TYR A 93 -5.50 25.95 14.35
N GLU A 94 -6.42 26.57 13.64
CA GLU A 94 -7.11 27.78 14.10
C GLU A 94 -8.62 27.51 14.14
N GLU A 95 -9.30 28.08 15.12
CA GLU A 95 -10.74 27.87 15.31
C GLU A 95 -11.60 28.43 14.15
N ASP A 96 -11.15 29.52 13.56
CA ASP A 96 -11.86 30.21 12.47
C ASP A 96 -11.32 29.82 11.08
N SER A 97 -10.53 28.77 10.98
CA SER A 97 -10.04 28.21 9.71
C SER A 97 -10.55 26.81 9.47
N VAL A 98 -10.49 26.38 8.22
CA VAL A 98 -10.64 24.96 7.87
C VAL A 98 -9.37 24.22 8.24
N ASN A 99 -9.46 23.14 9.01
CA ASN A 99 -8.32 22.37 9.50
C ASN A 99 -8.34 20.95 8.91
N VAL A 100 -7.32 20.60 8.14
CA VAL A 100 -7.22 19.34 7.42
C VAL A 100 -5.92 18.61 7.79
N LEU A 101 -6.03 17.32 8.10
CA LEU A 101 -4.88 16.42 8.23
C LEU A 101 -4.81 15.50 7.02
N VAL A 102 -3.63 15.37 6.42
CA VAL A 102 -3.35 14.46 5.33
C VAL A 102 -2.23 13.53 5.76
N SER A 103 -2.46 12.22 5.71
CA SER A 103 -1.43 11.23 6.08
C SER A 103 -1.57 9.92 5.32
N HIS A 104 -0.55 9.06 5.44
CA HIS A 104 -0.53 7.74 4.81
C HIS A 104 -0.30 6.67 5.90
N VAL A 105 -1.37 6.27 6.57
CA VAL A 105 -1.34 5.37 7.73
C VAL A 105 -2.56 4.45 7.73
N PHE A 106 -2.49 3.34 8.47
CA PHE A 106 -3.61 2.45 8.68
C PHE A 106 -4.26 2.67 10.05
N THR A 107 -5.59 2.81 10.09
CA THR A 107 -6.32 3.08 11.34
C THR A 107 -7.42 2.06 11.64
N LEU A 108 -7.72 1.90 12.91
CA LEU A 108 -8.87 1.12 13.40
C LEU A 108 -10.19 1.62 12.80
N GLY A 109 -11.18 0.73 12.76
CA GLY A 109 -12.49 1.04 12.20
C GLY A 109 -12.55 0.98 10.68
N CYS A 110 -11.50 0.48 10.01
CA CYS A 110 -11.43 0.28 8.57
C CYS A 110 -11.33 -1.21 8.23
N VAL A 111 -11.92 -1.58 7.09
CA VAL A 111 -11.85 -2.95 6.55
C VAL A 111 -10.54 -3.12 5.82
N LYS A 112 -9.82 -4.19 6.12
CA LYS A 112 -8.64 -4.62 5.39
C LYS A 112 -9.04 -5.09 3.98
N ASP A 113 -8.23 -4.77 2.99
CA ASP A 113 -8.45 -5.19 1.60
C ASP A 113 -7.25 -5.93 0.98
N GLY A 114 -6.24 -6.22 1.82
CA GLY A 114 -5.01 -6.90 1.41
C GLY A 114 -3.91 -5.96 0.91
N SER A 115 -4.18 -4.67 0.76
CA SER A 115 -3.15 -3.67 0.41
C SER A 115 -2.11 -3.51 1.53
N GLU A 116 -2.48 -3.87 2.77
CA GLU A 116 -1.66 -3.76 3.97
C GLU A 116 -0.64 -4.90 4.15
N GLN A 117 -0.77 -6.00 3.39
CA GLN A 117 0.01 -7.24 3.62
C GLN A 117 1.53 -7.10 3.46
N GLY A 118 2.02 -6.02 2.85
CA GLY A 118 3.46 -5.79 2.65
C GLY A 118 4.16 -5.02 3.76
N MET A 119 3.45 -4.47 4.76
CA MET A 119 4.03 -3.58 5.78
C MET A 119 3.71 -3.98 7.22
N MET A 120 3.01 -5.08 7.43
CA MET A 120 2.61 -5.51 8.77
C MET A 120 3.41 -6.73 9.22
N LEU A 121 4.55 -6.50 9.85
CA LEU A 121 5.07 -7.40 10.86
C LEU A 121 4.25 -7.17 12.14
N GLY A 122 3.15 -7.92 12.30
CA GLY A 122 2.26 -7.77 13.43
C GLY A 122 1.26 -6.59 13.35
N ASN A 123 0.53 -6.32 14.45
CA ASN A 123 -0.45 -5.23 14.58
C ASN A 123 0.18 -3.86 14.91
N SER A 124 1.50 -3.74 14.83
CA SER A 124 2.27 -2.61 15.38
C SER A 124 1.96 -1.25 14.73
N TYR A 125 1.44 -1.25 13.52
CA TYR A 125 1.18 -0.01 12.75
C TYR A 125 -0.30 0.36 12.64
N LEU A 126 -1.18 -0.34 13.36
CA LEU A 126 -2.60 -0.05 13.38
C LEU A 126 -2.90 1.06 14.40
N LEU A 127 -3.30 2.22 13.93
CA LEU A 127 -3.52 3.39 14.76
C LEU A 127 -4.95 3.44 15.32
N PRO A 128 -5.13 3.69 16.61
CA PRO A 128 -6.44 4.02 17.17
C PRO A 128 -6.91 5.41 16.70
N LEU A 129 -8.23 5.63 16.68
CA LEU A 129 -8.80 6.90 16.20
C LEU A 129 -8.38 8.13 17.03
N GLU A 130 -8.02 7.91 18.28
CA GLU A 130 -7.61 8.92 19.24
C GLU A 130 -6.25 9.55 18.96
N VAL A 131 -5.49 9.00 18.00
CA VAL A 131 -4.23 9.62 17.56
C VAL A 131 -4.48 10.86 16.72
N PHE A 132 -5.64 10.93 16.03
CA PHE A 132 -5.97 12.06 15.15
C PHE A 132 -6.49 13.24 15.96
N PRO A 133 -5.92 14.45 15.77
CA PRO A 133 -6.35 15.66 16.44
C PRO A 133 -7.86 15.92 16.24
N LYS A 134 -8.55 16.28 17.32
CA LYS A 134 -9.99 16.60 17.25
C LYS A 134 -10.27 17.89 16.48
N GLU A 135 -9.29 18.76 16.45
CA GLU A 135 -9.30 20.05 15.76
C GLU A 135 -9.28 19.89 14.22
N ALA A 136 -8.83 18.74 13.72
CA ALA A 136 -8.92 18.43 12.30
C ALA A 136 -10.37 18.12 11.92
N GLN A 137 -11.00 19.00 11.15
CA GLN A 137 -12.36 18.82 10.64
C GLN A 137 -12.44 17.65 9.65
N TYR A 138 -11.37 17.45 8.85
CA TYR A 138 -11.28 16.37 7.90
C TYR A 138 -9.89 15.73 7.96
N VAL A 139 -9.87 14.41 7.90
CA VAL A 139 -8.63 13.60 7.87
C VAL A 139 -8.64 12.77 6.58
N ALA A 140 -7.80 13.16 5.63
CA ALA A 140 -7.63 12.47 4.37
C ALA A 140 -6.49 11.45 4.50
N LEU A 141 -6.82 10.17 4.41
CA LEU A 141 -5.86 9.07 4.55
C LEU A 141 -5.59 8.37 3.22
N GLY A 142 -4.32 8.03 2.98
CA GLY A 142 -3.88 7.04 2.03
C GLY A 142 -3.47 5.74 2.72
N HIS A 143 -3.06 4.74 1.99
CA HIS A 143 -2.62 3.41 2.38
C HIS A 143 -3.62 2.32 2.00
N VAL A 144 -4.88 2.42 2.41
CA VAL A 144 -5.92 1.44 2.07
C VAL A 144 -6.51 1.75 0.70
N HIS A 145 -6.52 0.77 -0.19
CA HIS A 145 -6.99 0.92 -1.57
C HIS A 145 -8.51 0.89 -1.71
N ARG A 146 -9.21 0.43 -0.67
CA ARG A 146 -10.67 0.43 -0.62
C ARG A 146 -11.19 1.77 -0.12
N PRO A 147 -12.04 2.48 -0.89
CA PRO A 147 -12.69 3.70 -0.44
C PRO A 147 -13.57 3.41 0.79
N GLN A 148 -13.37 4.15 1.86
CA GLN A 148 -14.14 3.93 3.09
C GLN A 148 -13.98 5.08 4.10
N LYS A 149 -14.89 5.14 5.05
CA LYS A 149 -14.81 5.97 6.25
C LYS A 149 -14.45 5.10 7.45
N ALA A 150 -13.61 5.58 8.34
CA ALA A 150 -13.31 4.90 9.58
C ALA A 150 -14.54 4.91 10.50
N VAL A 151 -14.97 3.72 10.93
CA VAL A 151 -16.11 3.56 11.85
C VAL A 151 -15.78 4.20 13.19
N GLY A 152 -16.71 4.99 13.74
CA GLY A 152 -16.50 5.76 14.99
C GLY A 152 -15.92 7.16 14.79
N SER A 153 -15.50 7.54 13.56
CA SER A 153 -14.95 8.86 13.28
C SER A 153 -15.98 9.94 12.94
N GLN A 154 -17.27 9.66 13.04
CA GLN A 154 -18.36 10.53 12.59
C GLN A 154 -18.23 10.93 11.11
N GLY A 155 -17.49 10.15 10.32
CA GLY A 155 -17.28 10.39 8.90
C GLY A 155 -16.19 11.39 8.54
N ARG A 156 -15.49 11.96 9.52
CA ARG A 156 -14.40 12.92 9.27
C ARG A 156 -13.09 12.26 8.81
N ILE A 157 -12.86 10.97 9.11
CA ILE A 157 -11.66 10.22 8.73
C ILE A 157 -12.00 9.30 7.57
N ARG A 158 -11.33 9.47 6.41
CA ARG A 158 -11.65 8.72 5.21
C ARG A 158 -10.42 8.33 4.42
N TYR A 159 -10.53 7.18 3.74
CA TYR A 159 -9.68 6.74 2.65
C TYR A 159 -10.42 6.90 1.33
N SER A 160 -9.90 7.67 0.40
CA SER A 160 -10.45 7.74 -0.96
C SER A 160 -10.18 6.47 -1.76
N GLY A 161 -9.23 5.68 -1.30
CA GLY A 161 -8.79 4.46 -1.97
C GLY A 161 -7.79 4.73 -3.10
N SER A 162 -7.52 3.71 -3.89
CA SER A 162 -6.73 3.84 -5.11
C SER A 162 -7.61 4.19 -6.32
N PRO A 163 -7.11 4.94 -7.30
CA PRO A 163 -7.90 5.33 -8.47
C PRO A 163 -8.22 4.14 -9.41
N LEU A 164 -7.40 3.10 -9.36
CA LEU A 164 -7.54 1.88 -10.15
C LEU A 164 -7.34 0.65 -9.25
N PRO A 165 -7.89 -0.52 -9.62
CA PRO A 165 -7.54 -1.78 -8.97
C PRO A 165 -6.10 -2.17 -9.35
N TYR A 166 -5.31 -2.59 -8.37
CA TYR A 166 -3.95 -3.09 -8.58
C TYR A 166 -3.84 -4.61 -8.44
N ARG A 167 -4.87 -5.25 -7.89
CA ARG A 167 -4.92 -6.70 -7.66
C ARG A 167 -6.29 -7.25 -8.04
N LEU A 168 -6.35 -8.56 -8.28
CA LEU A 168 -7.60 -9.24 -8.64
C LEU A 168 -8.68 -9.08 -7.56
N GLN A 169 -8.32 -9.12 -6.28
CA GLN A 169 -9.24 -8.96 -5.17
C GLN A 169 -9.91 -7.57 -5.15
N GLU A 170 -9.24 -6.56 -5.70
CA GLU A 170 -9.76 -5.20 -5.79
C GLU A 170 -10.68 -4.99 -7.02
N ALA A 171 -10.70 -5.92 -7.97
CA ALA A 171 -11.45 -5.78 -9.22
C ALA A 171 -12.97 -5.61 -9.02
N VAL A 172 -13.49 -6.12 -7.91
CA VAL A 172 -14.92 -6.00 -7.53
C VAL A 172 -15.24 -4.76 -6.71
N ILE A 173 -14.23 -3.94 -6.37
CA ILE A 173 -14.38 -2.73 -5.56
C ILE A 173 -14.52 -1.53 -6.50
N ALA A 174 -15.64 -0.84 -6.41
CA ALA A 174 -15.83 0.42 -7.14
C ALA A 174 -14.80 1.45 -6.67
N LYS A 175 -14.04 2.01 -7.61
CA LYS A 175 -13.04 3.04 -7.33
C LYS A 175 -13.66 4.42 -7.43
N GLN A 176 -13.25 5.32 -6.53
CA GLN A 176 -13.86 6.64 -6.39
C GLN A 176 -12.88 7.66 -5.82
N CYS A 177 -13.26 8.92 -5.90
CA CYS A 177 -12.70 9.99 -5.07
C CYS A 177 -13.81 10.69 -4.29
N PHE A 178 -13.41 11.48 -3.32
CA PHE A 178 -14.32 12.34 -2.55
C PHE A 178 -14.13 13.81 -2.95
N LEU A 179 -15.23 14.49 -3.24
CA LEU A 179 -15.28 15.94 -3.18
C LEU A 179 -15.73 16.33 -1.77
N VAL A 180 -14.90 17.10 -1.09
CA VAL A 180 -15.12 17.47 0.30
C VAL A 180 -15.30 19.00 0.38
N GLU A 181 -16.48 19.43 0.83
CA GLU A 181 -16.77 20.83 1.14
C GLU A 181 -16.62 21.03 2.64
N LEU A 182 -15.80 22.01 3.02
CA LEU A 182 -15.46 22.32 4.41
C LEU A 182 -15.68 23.80 4.67
N HIS A 183 -16.32 24.10 5.81
CA HIS A 183 -16.44 25.44 6.35
C HIS A 183 -15.99 25.45 7.80
N PRO A 184 -15.41 26.54 8.32
CA PRO A 184 -15.00 26.62 9.71
C PRO A 184 -16.16 26.24 10.66
N LYS A 185 -15.88 25.34 11.62
CA LYS A 185 -16.83 24.86 12.65
C LYS A 185 -18.03 24.05 12.14
N GLU A 186 -18.08 23.71 10.85
CA GLU A 186 -19.11 22.85 10.28
C GLU A 186 -18.62 21.41 10.07
N GLU A 187 -19.56 20.48 10.03
CA GLU A 187 -19.29 19.09 9.64
C GLU A 187 -18.94 18.99 8.14
N PRO A 188 -18.01 18.11 7.75
CA PRO A 188 -17.65 17.92 6.36
C PRO A 188 -18.82 17.46 5.50
N LYS A 189 -19.09 18.12 4.37
CA LYS A 189 -20.00 17.61 3.35
C LYS A 189 -19.19 16.84 2.30
N VAL A 190 -19.47 15.57 2.15
CA VAL A 190 -18.69 14.65 1.30
C VAL A 190 -19.57 14.07 0.22
N GLN A 191 -19.16 14.27 -1.04
CA GLN A 191 -19.76 13.64 -2.22
C GLN A 191 -18.81 12.60 -2.80
N GLU A 192 -19.37 11.49 -3.27
CA GLU A 192 -18.63 10.37 -3.87
C GLU A 192 -18.70 10.48 -5.39
N TYR A 193 -17.55 10.43 -6.04
CA TYR A 193 -17.43 10.41 -7.50
C TYR A 193 -16.74 9.12 -7.92
N TYR A 194 -17.48 8.26 -8.60
CA TYR A 194 -16.99 6.97 -9.07
C TYR A 194 -16.22 7.13 -10.36
N PHE A 195 -15.15 6.36 -10.47
CA PHE A 195 -14.31 6.31 -11.66
C PHE A 195 -14.76 5.21 -12.61
N ASP A 196 -14.84 5.52 -13.90
CA ASP A 196 -14.91 4.51 -14.93
C ASP A 196 -13.53 3.84 -15.06
N ASN A 197 -13.53 2.52 -15.16
CA ASN A 197 -12.31 1.77 -15.41
C ASN A 197 -12.28 1.28 -16.87
N PRO A 198 -11.56 1.97 -17.77
CA PRO A 198 -11.52 1.63 -19.19
C PRO A 198 -10.75 0.32 -19.48
N LYS A 199 -9.95 -0.15 -18.51
CA LYS A 199 -9.16 -1.39 -18.65
C LYS A 199 -9.23 -2.21 -17.34
N PRO A 200 -10.38 -2.89 -17.10
CA PRO A 200 -10.58 -3.63 -15.86
C PRO A 200 -9.65 -4.84 -15.74
N ILE A 201 -9.46 -5.31 -14.51
CA ILE A 201 -8.85 -6.61 -14.24
C ILE A 201 -9.95 -7.66 -14.28
N GLU A 202 -9.77 -8.68 -15.12
CA GLU A 202 -10.68 -9.80 -15.27
C GLU A 202 -10.01 -11.11 -14.84
N LYS A 203 -10.80 -12.01 -14.30
CA LYS A 203 -10.40 -13.39 -14.02
C LYS A 203 -11.04 -14.29 -15.10
N TRP A 204 -10.21 -14.95 -15.88
CA TRP A 204 -10.65 -15.95 -16.85
C TRP A 204 -10.31 -17.34 -16.32
N VAL A 205 -11.33 -18.20 -16.22
CA VAL A 205 -11.16 -19.60 -15.79
C VAL A 205 -11.41 -20.49 -16.98
N CYS A 206 -10.43 -21.29 -17.35
CA CYS A 206 -10.43 -22.17 -18.51
C CYS A 206 -10.27 -23.63 -18.04
N LYS A 207 -11.03 -24.51 -18.67
CA LYS A 207 -11.00 -25.95 -18.36
C LYS A 207 -9.72 -26.65 -18.81
N ASP A 208 -9.02 -26.06 -19.78
CA ASP A 208 -7.77 -26.58 -20.37
C ASP A 208 -7.01 -25.46 -21.09
N TYR A 209 -5.79 -25.76 -21.54
CA TYR A 209 -4.96 -24.85 -22.31
C TYR A 209 -5.59 -24.41 -23.64
N GLU A 210 -6.26 -25.32 -24.34
CA GLU A 210 -6.88 -25.05 -25.64
C GLU A 210 -8.02 -24.04 -25.51
N GLU A 211 -8.78 -24.11 -24.44
CA GLU A 211 -9.80 -23.11 -24.15
C GLU A 211 -9.18 -21.75 -23.83
N ALA A 212 -8.10 -21.72 -23.03
CA ALA A 212 -7.38 -20.49 -22.74
C ALA A 212 -6.85 -19.82 -24.01
N LEU A 213 -6.24 -20.58 -24.89
CA LEU A 213 -5.72 -20.09 -26.17
C LEU A 213 -6.84 -19.55 -27.07
N ARG A 214 -7.99 -20.25 -27.16
CA ARG A 214 -9.16 -19.77 -27.90
C ARG A 214 -9.71 -18.47 -27.32
N LEU A 215 -9.75 -18.36 -26.00
CA LEU A 215 -10.25 -17.17 -25.31
C LEU A 215 -9.32 -15.96 -25.56
N CYS A 216 -8.02 -16.17 -25.47
CA CYS A 216 -7.02 -15.14 -25.78
C CYS A 216 -7.15 -14.65 -27.24
N LYS A 217 -7.25 -15.57 -28.22
CA LYS A 217 -7.48 -15.22 -29.63
C LYS A 217 -8.77 -14.46 -29.86
N LYS A 218 -9.86 -14.88 -29.20
CA LYS A 218 -11.19 -14.25 -29.35
C LYS A 218 -11.24 -12.83 -28.78
N HIS A 219 -10.50 -12.58 -27.71
CA HIS A 219 -10.57 -11.34 -26.96
C HIS A 219 -9.24 -10.57 -26.95
N GLN A 220 -8.42 -10.73 -28.02
CA GLN A 220 -7.14 -10.07 -28.13
C GLN A 220 -7.22 -8.54 -28.01
N ASP A 221 -8.25 -7.92 -28.59
CA ASP A 221 -8.44 -6.47 -28.63
C ASP A 221 -9.27 -5.93 -27.44
N ARG A 222 -9.75 -6.82 -26.56
CA ARG A 222 -10.53 -6.40 -25.40
C ARG A 222 -9.63 -5.68 -24.39
N PRO A 223 -9.94 -4.42 -24.01
CA PRO A 223 -9.11 -3.64 -23.09
C PRO A 223 -9.31 -4.10 -21.63
N CYS A 224 -8.66 -5.20 -21.26
CA CYS A 224 -8.65 -5.71 -19.88
C CYS A 224 -7.31 -6.37 -19.55
N TYR A 225 -6.91 -6.25 -18.30
CA TYR A 225 -5.86 -7.08 -17.70
C TYR A 225 -6.46 -8.43 -17.29
N VAL A 226 -5.70 -9.52 -17.45
CA VAL A 226 -6.23 -10.87 -17.26
C VAL A 226 -5.40 -11.65 -16.24
N TYR A 227 -6.07 -12.17 -15.20
CA TYR A 227 -5.62 -13.31 -14.43
C TYR A 227 -6.22 -14.58 -15.05
N LEU A 228 -5.37 -15.38 -15.68
CA LEU A 228 -5.79 -16.55 -16.44
C LEU A 228 -5.60 -17.82 -15.60
N GLN A 229 -6.68 -18.45 -15.20
CA GLN A 229 -6.67 -19.71 -14.46
C GLN A 229 -6.97 -20.85 -15.42
N ILE A 230 -6.10 -21.87 -15.45
CA ILE A 230 -6.21 -23.00 -16.39
C ILE A 230 -6.21 -24.30 -15.60
N HIS A 231 -7.28 -25.09 -15.71
CA HIS A 231 -7.28 -26.46 -15.19
C HIS A 231 -6.30 -27.30 -16.02
N THR A 232 -5.39 -27.97 -15.34
CA THR A 232 -4.33 -28.76 -15.98
C THR A 232 -3.79 -29.81 -15.01
N ASP A 233 -3.31 -30.92 -15.54
CA ASP A 233 -2.64 -31.97 -14.81
C ASP A 233 -1.11 -31.83 -14.86
N THR A 234 -0.61 -30.82 -15.61
CA THR A 234 0.83 -30.58 -15.78
C THR A 234 1.15 -29.11 -15.70
N TYR A 235 2.42 -28.78 -15.45
CA TYR A 235 2.87 -27.37 -15.48
C TYR A 235 2.76 -26.78 -16.90
N ILE A 236 2.35 -25.53 -16.97
CA ILE A 236 2.29 -24.76 -18.21
C ILE A 236 3.71 -24.38 -18.62
N ARG A 237 4.12 -24.79 -19.83
CA ARG A 237 5.47 -24.57 -20.35
C ARG A 237 5.68 -23.12 -20.78
N GLU A 238 6.94 -22.69 -20.79
CA GLU A 238 7.30 -21.33 -21.19
C GLU A 238 6.84 -20.99 -22.62
N GLU A 239 6.89 -21.92 -23.55
CA GLU A 239 6.40 -21.74 -24.93
C GLU A 239 4.89 -21.48 -24.96
N GLN A 240 4.13 -22.21 -24.15
CA GLN A 240 2.69 -22.02 -24.01
C GLN A 240 2.35 -20.65 -23.42
N LEU A 241 3.12 -20.20 -22.41
CA LEU A 241 2.98 -18.85 -21.84
C LEU A 241 3.27 -17.76 -22.89
N LYS A 242 4.31 -17.93 -23.68
CA LYS A 242 4.65 -17.02 -24.79
C LYS A 242 3.56 -16.99 -25.84
N GLU A 243 3.02 -18.15 -26.21
CA GLU A 243 1.92 -18.23 -27.18
C GLU A 243 0.67 -17.50 -26.69
N LEU A 244 0.24 -17.71 -25.43
CA LEU A 244 -0.91 -17.01 -24.86
C LEU A 244 -0.69 -15.49 -24.88
N LYS A 245 0.50 -15.01 -24.45
CA LYS A 245 0.85 -13.59 -24.44
C LYS A 245 0.96 -12.98 -25.83
N THR A 246 1.23 -13.76 -26.87
CA THR A 246 1.21 -13.27 -28.27
C THR A 246 -0.18 -12.80 -28.68
N TYR A 247 -1.24 -13.46 -28.19
CA TYR A 247 -2.62 -13.09 -28.50
C TYR A 247 -3.24 -12.15 -27.46
N LYS A 248 -2.79 -12.20 -26.20
CA LYS A 248 -3.27 -11.32 -25.13
C LYS A 248 -2.09 -10.84 -24.28
N GLU A 249 -1.48 -9.74 -24.70
CA GLU A 249 -0.32 -9.14 -24.03
C GLU A 249 -0.61 -8.78 -22.57
N ASP A 250 -1.85 -8.39 -22.27
CA ASP A 250 -2.31 -7.95 -20.96
C ASP A 250 -2.55 -9.07 -19.94
N ILE A 251 -2.05 -10.28 -20.17
CA ILE A 251 -2.05 -11.34 -19.15
C ILE A 251 -1.05 -10.98 -18.06
N LEU A 252 -1.57 -10.67 -16.86
CA LEU A 252 -0.77 -10.38 -15.68
C LEU A 252 -0.16 -11.66 -15.11
N GLU A 253 -0.98 -12.70 -14.98
CA GLU A 253 -0.58 -13.95 -14.37
C GLU A 253 -1.34 -15.13 -14.99
N VAL A 254 -0.65 -16.27 -15.14
CA VAL A 254 -1.25 -17.55 -15.51
C VAL A 254 -1.12 -18.51 -14.33
N ILE A 255 -2.27 -18.96 -13.82
CA ILE A 255 -2.36 -19.76 -12.60
C ILE A 255 -2.85 -21.17 -12.99
N PRO A 256 -2.00 -22.21 -12.89
CA PRO A 256 -2.44 -23.58 -13.09
C PRO A 256 -3.33 -24.01 -11.91
N LEU A 257 -4.47 -24.62 -12.22
CA LEU A 257 -5.39 -25.23 -11.27
C LEU A 257 -5.29 -26.74 -11.44
N PHE A 258 -4.63 -27.40 -10.50
CA PHE A 258 -4.50 -28.86 -10.51
C PHE A 258 -5.77 -29.53 -9.97
N SER A 259 -6.15 -30.69 -10.52
CA SER A 259 -7.25 -31.47 -9.99
C SER A 259 -6.93 -31.97 -8.57
N SER A 260 -7.90 -31.86 -7.66
CA SER A 260 -7.73 -31.99 -6.20
C SER A 260 -7.22 -33.35 -5.69
N GLN A 261 -7.05 -34.35 -6.55
CA GLN A 261 -6.50 -35.65 -6.15
C GLN A 261 -4.96 -35.65 -6.06
N GLU A 262 -4.24 -34.77 -6.77
CA GLU A 262 -2.78 -34.70 -6.73
C GLU A 262 -2.26 -33.68 -5.70
N THR A 263 -3.10 -32.75 -5.23
CA THR A 263 -2.67 -31.69 -4.29
C THR A 263 -2.45 -32.21 -2.87
N GLU A 264 -3.11 -33.30 -2.44
CA GLU A 264 -2.84 -33.90 -1.13
C GLU A 264 -1.53 -34.70 -1.18
N ASP A 265 -1.32 -35.53 -2.20
CA ASP A 265 -0.07 -36.30 -2.38
C ASP A 265 1.16 -35.41 -2.59
N VAL A 266 1.01 -34.31 -3.35
CA VAL A 266 2.11 -33.36 -3.59
C VAL A 266 2.41 -32.54 -2.33
N ARG A 267 1.38 -32.10 -1.57
CA ARG A 267 1.58 -31.39 -0.30
C ARG A 267 2.19 -32.29 0.77
N GLU A 268 1.75 -33.54 0.91
CA GLU A 268 2.37 -34.48 1.83
C GLU A 268 3.82 -34.75 1.44
N THR A 269 4.11 -34.95 0.14
CA THR A 269 5.47 -35.17 -0.36
C THR A 269 6.36 -33.94 -0.20
N PHE A 270 5.82 -32.72 -0.26
CA PHE A 270 6.58 -31.47 -0.01
C PHE A 270 6.83 -31.24 1.48
N LEU A 271 5.89 -31.61 2.36
CA LEU A 271 6.04 -31.49 3.80
C LEU A 271 6.97 -32.54 4.41
N GLU A 272 7.16 -33.66 3.73
CA GLU A 272 8.07 -34.73 4.16
C GLU A 272 9.52 -34.56 3.67
N LYS A 273 9.75 -33.73 2.65
CA LYS A 273 11.10 -33.47 2.12
C LYS A 273 11.82 -32.44 2.97
N SER A 274 13.09 -32.73 3.25
CA SER A 274 13.97 -31.71 3.84
C SER A 274 14.17 -30.53 2.89
N PHE A 275 14.52 -29.37 3.43
CA PHE A 275 14.83 -28.19 2.62
C PHE A 275 15.95 -28.45 1.61
N GLU A 276 16.92 -29.27 1.98
CA GLU A 276 18.01 -29.71 1.13
C GLU A 276 17.51 -30.52 -0.08
N GLU A 277 16.57 -31.43 0.12
CA GLU A 277 15.96 -32.23 -0.96
C GLU A 277 15.10 -31.36 -1.90
N LEU A 278 14.39 -30.37 -1.33
CA LEU A 278 13.61 -29.40 -2.12
C LEU A 278 14.51 -28.54 -3.00
N PHE A 279 15.60 -28.03 -2.42
CA PHE A 279 16.59 -27.26 -3.15
C PHE A 279 17.25 -28.06 -4.25
N SER A 280 17.68 -29.27 -3.96
CA SER A 280 18.31 -30.14 -4.94
C SER A 280 17.41 -30.50 -6.11
N SER A 281 16.12 -30.75 -5.83
CA SER A 281 15.10 -30.96 -6.85
C SER A 281 14.89 -29.73 -7.73
N TYR A 282 14.78 -28.56 -7.13
CA TYR A 282 14.65 -27.27 -7.83
C TYR A 282 15.88 -26.94 -8.68
N TYR A 283 17.09 -27.13 -8.12
CA TYR A 283 18.35 -26.85 -8.82
C TYR A 283 18.51 -27.75 -10.04
N LYS A 284 18.20 -29.05 -9.89
CA LYS A 284 18.22 -30.02 -10.97
C LYS A 284 17.23 -29.69 -12.08
N GLU A 285 16.03 -29.25 -11.71
CA GLU A 285 15.02 -28.80 -12.67
C GLU A 285 15.48 -27.56 -13.48
N LYS A 286 16.12 -26.60 -12.81
CA LYS A 286 16.56 -25.34 -13.43
C LYS A 286 17.88 -25.43 -14.18
N LYS A 287 18.82 -26.25 -13.71
CA LYS A 287 20.18 -26.34 -14.27
C LYS A 287 20.43 -27.62 -15.06
N GLY A 288 19.54 -28.63 -14.97
CA GLY A 288 19.68 -29.91 -15.63
C GLY A 288 20.72 -30.84 -14.99
N VAL A 289 21.35 -30.44 -13.89
CA VAL A 289 22.36 -31.21 -13.14
C VAL A 289 22.07 -31.08 -11.65
N GLU A 290 22.52 -32.04 -10.86
CA GLU A 290 22.42 -31.96 -9.39
C GLU A 290 23.38 -30.88 -8.84
N PRO A 291 23.00 -30.18 -7.75
CA PRO A 291 23.89 -29.21 -7.14
C PRO A 291 25.13 -29.91 -6.56
N GLU A 292 26.29 -29.28 -6.65
CA GLU A 292 27.47 -29.69 -5.94
C GLU A 292 27.27 -29.52 -4.42
N GLN A 293 27.87 -30.39 -3.62
CA GLN A 293 27.69 -30.41 -2.18
C GLN A 293 28.04 -29.06 -1.52
N GLU A 294 29.06 -28.38 -2.03
CA GLU A 294 29.47 -27.04 -1.59
C GLU A 294 28.38 -25.99 -1.77
N VAL A 295 27.54 -26.08 -2.81
CA VAL A 295 26.43 -25.18 -3.08
C VAL A 295 25.28 -25.40 -2.09
N VAL A 296 25.04 -26.67 -1.74
CA VAL A 296 24.02 -27.04 -0.73
C VAL A 296 24.45 -26.55 0.66
N GLU A 297 25.71 -26.78 1.03
CA GLU A 297 26.28 -26.35 2.31
C GLU A 297 26.28 -24.82 2.44
N LEU A 298 26.60 -24.10 1.35
CA LEU A 298 26.54 -22.63 1.33
C LEU A 298 25.12 -22.14 1.58
N LEU A 299 24.10 -22.74 0.97
CA LEU A 299 22.72 -22.37 1.15
C LEU A 299 22.25 -22.63 2.59
N LEU A 300 22.56 -23.79 3.14
CA LEU A 300 22.21 -24.14 4.53
C LEU A 300 22.88 -23.19 5.52
N GLY A 301 24.14 -22.83 5.31
CA GLY A 301 24.85 -21.85 6.15
C GLY A 301 24.31 -20.42 6.06
N LEU A 302 23.66 -20.04 4.95
CA LEU A 302 22.96 -18.76 4.85
C LEU A 302 21.65 -18.77 5.64
N LEU A 303 20.91 -19.87 5.62
CA LEU A 303 19.66 -20.02 6.37
C LEU A 303 19.88 -20.08 7.90
N GLU A 304 20.97 -20.74 8.33
CA GLU A 304 21.35 -20.76 9.75
C GLU A 304 21.67 -19.35 10.27
N LYS A 305 22.38 -18.55 9.49
CA LYS A 305 22.66 -17.14 9.84
C LYS A 305 21.42 -16.26 9.90
N GLU A 306 20.48 -16.42 8.98
CA GLU A 306 19.19 -15.69 9.04
C GLU A 306 18.33 -16.19 10.22
N GLY A 307 18.43 -17.46 10.60
CA GLY A 307 17.75 -18.03 11.77
C GLY A 307 18.33 -17.57 13.11
N GLU A 308 19.63 -17.34 13.22
CA GLU A 308 20.28 -16.79 14.40
C GLU A 308 19.99 -15.30 14.59
N ASP A 309 19.94 -14.51 13.49
CA ASP A 309 19.53 -13.11 13.55
C ASP A 309 18.04 -12.94 13.92
N ALA A 310 17.19 -13.94 13.65
CA ALA A 310 15.78 -13.94 14.04
C ALA A 310 15.54 -14.43 15.48
N SER A 311 16.42 -15.26 16.04
CA SER A 311 16.29 -15.78 17.40
C SER A 311 17.01 -14.93 18.47
N GLY A 312 17.79 -13.93 18.06
CA GLY A 312 18.46 -12.98 18.94
C GLY A 312 17.58 -11.86 19.47
N LEU A 313 16.26 -11.87 19.20
CA LEU A 313 15.30 -10.83 19.60
C LEU A 313 14.34 -11.27 20.73
N ASP A 314 14.51 -12.47 21.29
CA ASP A 314 13.61 -13.02 22.35
C ASP A 314 14.29 -13.30 23.70
N GLU A 315 15.45 -12.73 23.98
CA GLU A 315 16.00 -12.75 25.36
C GLU A 315 16.72 -11.40 25.62
N ASP A 316 15.97 -10.37 26.13
CA ASP A 316 16.35 -9.52 27.28
C ASP A 316 15.19 -8.57 27.62
#